data_4cb2df5f0db92a833c7c7e211f602b9e
#
_entry.id   4cb2df5f0db92a833c7c7e211f602b9e
#
_cell.length_a   1.000
_cell.length_b   1.000
_cell.length_c   1.000
_cell.angle_alpha   90.00
_cell.angle_beta   90.00
_cell.angle_gamma   90.00
#
_symmetry.space_group_name_H-M   'P 1'
#
loop_
_entity.id
_entity.type
_entity.pdbx_description
1 polymer ?
#
loop_
_entity_poly.entity_id
_entity_poly.type
_entity_poly.pdbx_seq_one_letter_code
_entity_poly.pdbx_strand_id
1 'polypeptide(L)'
;MKSLKRCTTVALWAGTLSLATGSAALHAEDWKYGVRGGVASVPRYSGSDERTVAPIFGGEIISPYGLFLNTDQGLGWGHEWGDLSFSTWVGPSEERRDKNHLGQGSKRLKGMGQIKSRAQFGAHLGYDLGPFELGATVTHAVKKNDNKDTGSAYSQLQLSIGTNLYEGRLGSLDASLNSLFGNADYMQTWYGVSGTQAANSRFSAYRAKGGLVSNGLDLEWTLPLNEQTKLSTLLSLQYLGKEAGDSPIVDRRMQTVLGTQLEYSF
;
A
#
# COMPACT_ATOMS: atom_id res chain seq x y z
N MET A 1 -17.51 -28.32 -3.18
CA MET A 1 -16.75 -27.28 -3.86
C MET A 1 -16.37 -26.26 -2.80
N LYS A 2 -15.12 -26.24 -2.34
CA LYS A 2 -14.65 -25.25 -1.36
C LYS A 2 -14.37 -23.96 -2.12
N SER A 3 -15.06 -22.88 -1.75
CA SER A 3 -14.82 -21.52 -2.23
C SER A 3 -13.39 -21.14 -1.88
N LEU A 4 -12.58 -20.81 -2.88
CA LEU A 4 -11.25 -20.27 -2.67
C LEU A 4 -11.36 -18.84 -2.17
N LYS A 5 -10.82 -18.58 -1.00
CA LYS A 5 -10.82 -17.27 -0.36
C LYS A 5 -9.71 -16.40 -0.92
N ARG A 6 -9.99 -15.12 -1.05
CA ARG A 6 -9.14 -14.11 -1.68
C ARG A 6 -8.23 -13.46 -0.65
N CYS A 7 -6.95 -13.36 -0.95
CA CYS A 7 -5.98 -12.62 -0.14
C CYS A 7 -5.98 -11.15 -0.56
N THR A 8 -6.38 -10.25 0.33
CA THR A 8 -6.38 -8.81 0.07
C THR A 8 -5.27 -8.15 0.88
N THR A 9 -4.13 -7.91 0.27
CA THR A 9 -3.06 -7.13 0.91
C THR A 9 -3.20 -5.67 0.51
N VAL A 10 -3.56 -4.82 1.45
CA VAL A 10 -3.65 -3.36 1.21
C VAL A 10 -2.34 -2.71 1.60
N ALA A 11 -1.60 -2.25 0.61
CA ALA A 11 -0.40 -1.45 0.82
C ALA A 11 -0.75 0.05 0.92
N LEU A 12 -0.09 0.73 1.84
CA LEU A 12 -0.32 2.14 2.16
C LEU A 12 0.21 3.10 1.10
N TRP A 13 -0.62 4.08 0.77
CA TRP A 13 -0.25 5.43 0.36
C TRP A 13 0.75 5.61 -0.79
N ALA A 14 0.47 5.16 -1.94
CA ALA A 14 0.78 5.73 -3.26
C ALA A 14 0.31 4.76 -4.35
N GLY A 15 -1.00 4.71 -4.57
CA GLY A 15 -1.54 4.13 -5.81
C GLY A 15 -1.48 2.62 -5.95
N THR A 16 -1.40 1.85 -4.87
CA THR A 16 -1.46 0.40 -4.94
C THR A 16 -2.79 -0.11 -4.37
N LEU A 17 -3.82 -0.12 -5.19
CA LEU A 17 -4.93 -1.04 -4.99
C LEU A 17 -4.39 -2.43 -5.34
N SER A 18 -4.24 -3.28 -4.34
CA SER A 18 -3.77 -4.64 -4.56
C SER A 18 -4.83 -5.44 -5.31
N LEU A 19 -4.40 -6.13 -6.35
CA LEU A 19 -5.25 -7.12 -7.01
C LEU A 19 -5.54 -8.23 -6.02
N ALA A 20 -6.79 -8.39 -5.62
CA ALA A 20 -7.25 -9.65 -5.07
C ALA A 20 -7.26 -10.66 -6.22
N THR A 21 -6.16 -11.35 -6.42
CA THR A 21 -6.13 -12.49 -7.34
C THR A 21 -6.95 -13.60 -6.71
N GLY A 22 -8.17 -13.79 -7.20
CA GLY A 22 -8.93 -14.98 -6.86
C GLY A 22 -8.10 -16.20 -7.22
N SER A 23 -7.69 -16.97 -6.22
CA SER A 23 -7.00 -18.24 -6.43
C SER A 23 -7.94 -19.20 -7.15
N ALA A 24 -7.82 -19.27 -8.48
CA ALA A 24 -8.32 -20.44 -9.20
C ALA A 24 -7.46 -21.62 -8.76
N ALA A 25 -8.08 -22.74 -8.47
CA ALA A 25 -7.38 -23.98 -8.14
C ALA A 25 -6.28 -24.22 -9.18
N LEU A 26 -5.05 -24.32 -8.70
CA LEU A 26 -3.87 -24.58 -9.50
C LEU A 26 -4.00 -25.91 -10.23
N HIS A 27 -4.46 -25.87 -11.47
CA HIS A 27 -3.88 -26.69 -12.51
C HIS A 27 -2.83 -25.80 -13.19
N ALA A 28 -1.58 -25.99 -12.77
CA ALA A 28 -0.45 -25.14 -13.09
C ALA A 28 0.07 -25.46 -14.50
N GLU A 29 -0.50 -24.86 -15.54
CA GLU A 29 0.13 -24.91 -16.86
C GLU A 29 0.24 -23.55 -17.53
N ASP A 30 -0.52 -22.51 -17.11
CA ASP A 30 -0.55 -21.27 -17.88
C ASP A 30 -0.07 -20.03 -17.08
N TRP A 31 0.63 -19.18 -17.79
CA TRP A 31 0.96 -17.84 -17.34
C TRP A 31 -0.30 -16.99 -17.22
N LYS A 32 -0.40 -16.18 -16.15
CA LYS A 32 -1.49 -15.23 -15.98
C LYS A 32 -0.98 -13.82 -16.26
N TYR A 33 -1.77 -13.05 -16.98
CA TYR A 33 -1.47 -11.67 -17.34
C TYR A 33 -2.65 -10.80 -16.92
N GLY A 34 -2.37 -9.67 -16.32
CA GLY A 34 -3.38 -8.71 -15.90
C GLY A 34 -2.95 -7.28 -16.18
N VAL A 35 -3.92 -6.44 -16.52
CA VAL A 35 -3.71 -4.99 -16.59
C VAL A 35 -4.85 -4.30 -15.84
N ARG A 36 -4.56 -3.13 -15.27
CA ARG A 36 -5.57 -2.34 -14.59
C ARG A 36 -5.41 -0.86 -14.88
N GLY A 37 -6.54 -0.14 -14.86
CA GLY A 37 -6.57 1.30 -15.02
C GLY A 37 -7.72 1.90 -14.23
N GLY A 38 -7.49 3.06 -13.64
CA GLY A 38 -8.49 3.70 -12.79
C GLY A 38 -8.09 5.07 -12.29
N VAL A 39 -8.84 5.55 -11.30
CA VAL A 39 -8.58 6.82 -10.62
C VAL A 39 -8.83 6.69 -9.13
N ALA A 40 -8.08 7.46 -8.34
CA ALA A 40 -8.30 7.56 -6.91
C ALA A 40 -8.24 9.01 -6.43
N SER A 41 -9.14 9.35 -5.50
CA SER A 41 -9.04 10.54 -4.69
C SER A 41 -8.18 10.23 -3.48
N VAL A 42 -7.03 10.89 -3.36
CA VAL A 42 -6.03 10.63 -2.33
C VAL A 42 -5.59 11.95 -1.68
N PRO A 43 -5.15 11.94 -0.42
CA PRO A 43 -4.38 13.05 0.14
C PRO A 43 -3.07 13.22 -0.61
N ARG A 44 -2.58 14.44 -0.74
CA ARG A 44 -1.33 14.74 -1.48
C ARG A 44 -0.08 14.13 -0.84
N TYR A 45 -0.10 13.90 0.46
CA TYR A 45 0.90 13.16 1.25
C TYR A 45 0.24 12.68 2.55
N SER A 46 0.85 11.75 3.23
CA SER A 46 0.32 11.23 4.50
C SER A 46 0.24 12.33 5.56
N GLY A 47 -0.96 12.61 6.04
CA GLY A 47 -1.26 13.70 6.97
C GLY A 47 -1.75 14.98 6.30
N SER A 48 -1.82 15.06 4.97
CA SER A 48 -2.33 16.24 4.26
C SER A 48 -3.84 16.36 4.38
N ASP A 49 -4.33 17.59 4.50
CA ASP A 49 -5.72 17.97 4.29
C ASP A 49 -6.02 18.28 2.81
N GLU A 50 -4.98 18.59 2.00
CA GLU A 50 -5.09 18.75 0.56
C GLU A 50 -5.31 17.40 -0.12
N ARG A 51 -6.25 17.36 -1.06
CA ARG A 51 -6.57 16.17 -1.85
C ARG A 51 -6.26 16.36 -3.32
N THR A 52 -6.09 15.25 -4.01
CA THR A 52 -5.91 15.23 -5.47
C THR A 52 -6.54 13.97 -6.05
N VAL A 53 -6.83 14.02 -7.34
CA VAL A 53 -7.16 12.82 -8.11
C VAL A 53 -5.87 12.31 -8.76
N ALA A 54 -5.54 11.06 -8.48
CA ALA A 54 -4.40 10.36 -9.05
C ALA A 54 -4.89 9.27 -10.02
N PRO A 55 -4.26 9.11 -11.19
CA PRO A 55 -4.51 7.96 -12.05
C PRO A 55 -3.93 6.70 -11.42
N ILE A 56 -4.60 5.57 -11.64
CA ILE A 56 -4.14 4.23 -11.29
C ILE A 56 -3.80 3.52 -12.60
N PHE A 57 -2.59 3.00 -12.71
CA PHE A 57 -2.18 2.12 -13.81
C PHE A 57 -1.38 0.97 -13.23
N GLY A 58 -1.62 -0.23 -13.69
CA GLY A 58 -0.87 -1.38 -13.24
C GLY A 58 -0.93 -2.53 -14.23
N GLY A 59 0.02 -3.42 -14.08
CA GLY A 59 0.06 -4.67 -14.80
C GLY A 59 0.74 -5.73 -13.96
N GLU A 60 0.41 -6.99 -14.22
CA GLU A 60 1.06 -8.11 -13.59
C GLU A 60 1.22 -9.29 -14.55
N ILE A 61 2.25 -10.06 -14.29
CA ILE A 61 2.55 -11.33 -14.94
C ILE A 61 2.85 -12.32 -13.81
N ILE A 62 2.16 -13.47 -13.82
CA ILE A 62 2.39 -14.54 -12.84
C ILE A 62 2.69 -15.83 -13.59
N SER A 63 3.82 -16.46 -13.24
CA SER A 63 4.20 -17.76 -13.79
C SER A 63 3.50 -18.91 -13.08
N PRO A 64 3.41 -20.10 -13.70
CA PRO A 64 2.89 -21.31 -13.04
C PRO A 64 3.65 -21.71 -11.77
N TYR A 65 4.89 -21.25 -11.62
CA TYR A 65 5.77 -21.58 -10.49
C TYR A 65 5.72 -20.53 -9.36
N GLY A 66 4.78 -19.58 -9.41
CA GLY A 66 4.62 -18.55 -8.40
C GLY A 66 5.57 -17.34 -8.55
N LEU A 67 6.43 -17.31 -9.58
CA LEU A 67 7.16 -16.08 -9.90
C LEU A 67 6.21 -15.03 -10.44
N PHE A 68 6.29 -13.83 -9.94
CA PHE A 68 5.48 -12.71 -10.41
C PHE A 68 6.31 -11.47 -10.69
N LEU A 69 5.81 -10.66 -11.61
CA LEU A 69 6.26 -9.30 -11.85
C LEU A 69 5.04 -8.40 -11.91
N ASN A 70 4.93 -7.44 -11.02
CA ASN A 70 3.84 -6.46 -11.03
C ASN A 70 4.33 -5.03 -10.77
N THR A 71 3.50 -4.05 -11.11
CA THR A 71 3.86 -2.63 -10.98
C THR A 71 3.97 -2.14 -9.54
N ASP A 72 3.38 -2.83 -8.56
CA ASP A 72 3.31 -2.39 -7.16
C ASP A 72 4.47 -2.91 -6.33
N GLN A 73 4.73 -4.21 -6.46
CA GLN A 73 5.73 -4.91 -5.66
C GLN A 73 7.05 -5.12 -6.41
N GLY A 74 7.00 -5.12 -7.76
CA GLY A 74 8.16 -5.46 -8.60
C GLY A 74 8.23 -6.95 -8.86
N LEU A 75 9.43 -7.53 -8.80
CA LEU A 75 9.70 -8.94 -9.04
C LEU A 75 9.63 -9.71 -7.72
N GLY A 76 8.88 -10.80 -7.71
CA GLY A 76 8.73 -11.63 -6.52
C GLY A 76 8.41 -13.08 -6.81
N TRP A 77 8.23 -13.80 -5.72
CA TRP A 77 7.77 -15.18 -5.71
C TRP A 77 6.77 -15.37 -4.57
N GLY A 78 5.71 -16.14 -4.82
CA GLY A 78 4.71 -16.48 -3.84
C GLY A 78 4.25 -17.91 -3.97
N HIS A 79 3.80 -18.49 -2.86
CA HIS A 79 3.26 -19.85 -2.81
C HIS A 79 2.26 -20.00 -1.67
N GLU A 80 1.32 -20.93 -1.85
CA GLU A 80 0.28 -21.28 -0.87
C GLU A 80 0.41 -22.74 -0.46
N TRP A 81 0.38 -23.00 0.84
CA TRP A 81 0.40 -24.33 1.45
C TRP A 81 -0.84 -24.51 2.35
N GLY A 82 -1.92 -24.99 1.78
CA GLY A 82 -3.20 -25.13 2.50
C GLY A 82 -3.76 -23.77 2.90
N ASP A 83 -3.80 -23.48 4.19
CA ASP A 83 -4.31 -22.22 4.73
C ASP A 83 -3.20 -21.16 4.91
N LEU A 84 -1.95 -21.50 4.60
CA LEU A 84 -0.79 -20.61 4.72
C LEU A 84 -0.39 -20.08 3.35
N SER A 85 -0.24 -18.76 3.23
CA SER A 85 0.32 -18.09 2.06
C SER A 85 1.63 -17.36 2.43
N PHE A 86 2.59 -17.37 1.52
CA PHE A 86 3.85 -16.65 1.66
C PHE A 86 4.22 -16.01 0.34
N SER A 87 4.73 -14.79 0.39
CA SER A 87 5.37 -14.16 -0.77
C SER A 87 6.55 -13.29 -0.36
N THR A 88 7.49 -13.12 -1.28
CA THR A 88 8.62 -12.20 -1.11
C THR A 88 8.91 -11.50 -2.43
N TRP A 89 9.40 -10.25 -2.36
CA TRP A 89 9.63 -9.44 -3.56
C TRP A 89 10.73 -8.40 -3.38
N VAL A 90 11.19 -7.89 -4.50
CA VAL A 90 12.02 -6.70 -4.60
C VAL A 90 11.42 -5.75 -5.62
N GLY A 91 11.28 -4.49 -5.24
CA GLY A 91 10.69 -3.47 -6.09
C GLY A 91 10.98 -2.05 -5.63
N PRO A 92 10.26 -1.06 -6.17
CA PRO A 92 10.40 0.33 -5.75
C PRO A 92 9.70 0.60 -4.42
N SER A 93 10.32 1.42 -3.56
CA SER A 93 9.63 1.99 -2.40
C SER A 93 8.76 3.18 -2.81
N GLU A 94 7.87 3.57 -1.93
CA GLU A 94 7.11 4.82 -2.06
C GLU A 94 8.01 6.05 -2.14
N GLU A 95 7.44 7.14 -2.69
CA GLU A 95 8.08 8.45 -2.76
C GLU A 95 7.19 9.55 -2.19
N ARG A 96 7.80 10.66 -1.75
CA ARG A 96 7.11 11.89 -1.37
C ARG A 96 7.82 13.09 -1.96
N ARG A 97 7.07 13.95 -2.65
CA ARG A 97 7.61 15.15 -3.30
C ARG A 97 7.26 16.40 -2.50
N ASP A 98 8.19 17.34 -2.45
CA ASP A 98 8.05 18.63 -1.81
C ASP A 98 7.48 19.74 -2.73
N LYS A 99 6.88 19.32 -3.83
CA LYS A 99 6.19 20.15 -4.83
C LYS A 99 5.03 19.37 -5.46
N ASN A 100 4.07 20.10 -6.02
CA ASN A 100 2.97 19.44 -6.75
C ASN A 100 3.51 18.75 -7.99
N HIS A 101 3.13 17.50 -8.15
CA HIS A 101 3.39 16.67 -9.32
C HIS A 101 2.15 15.78 -9.54
N LEU A 102 1.92 15.27 -10.74
CA LEU A 102 0.77 14.43 -11.13
C LEU A 102 0.28 13.51 -9.99
N GLY A 103 -0.77 13.93 -9.29
CA GLY A 103 -1.35 13.16 -8.20
C GLY A 103 -0.54 13.03 -6.89
N GLN A 104 0.64 13.64 -6.77
CA GLN A 104 1.51 13.48 -5.62
C GLN A 104 2.15 14.80 -5.17
N GLY A 105 2.62 14.81 -3.92
CA GLY A 105 3.38 15.91 -3.35
C GLY A 105 2.58 17.19 -3.14
N SER A 106 3.11 18.12 -2.37
CA SER A 106 2.49 19.40 -2.08
C SER A 106 3.54 20.48 -1.96
N LYS A 107 3.21 21.68 -2.47
CA LYS A 107 4.01 22.91 -2.24
C LYS A 107 4.13 23.25 -0.75
N ARG A 108 3.21 22.74 0.08
CA ARG A 108 3.26 22.88 1.54
C ARG A 108 4.55 22.29 2.12
N LEU A 109 5.05 21.19 1.52
CA LEU A 109 6.29 20.51 1.93
C LEU A 109 7.56 21.17 1.40
N LYS A 110 7.47 22.38 0.79
CA LYS A 110 8.65 23.09 0.27
C LYS A 110 9.72 23.23 1.36
N GLY A 111 10.96 22.83 1.03
CA GLY A 111 12.10 22.83 1.95
C GLY A 111 12.27 21.56 2.78
N MET A 112 11.30 20.65 2.76
CA MET A 112 11.41 19.34 3.42
C MET A 112 12.29 18.32 2.66
N GLY A 113 12.53 18.58 1.38
CA GLY A 113 13.20 17.65 0.50
C GLY A 113 12.32 16.50 0.06
N GLN A 114 12.73 15.88 -1.03
CA GLN A 114 12.03 14.76 -1.63
C GLN A 114 12.46 13.43 -1.00
N ILE A 115 11.50 12.57 -0.66
CA ILE A 115 11.75 11.15 -0.41
C ILE A 115 11.67 10.46 -1.76
N LYS A 116 12.82 10.05 -2.31
CA LYS A 116 12.86 9.38 -3.61
C LYS A 116 12.66 7.89 -3.44
N SER A 117 11.97 7.29 -4.41
CA SER A 117 11.87 5.85 -4.50
C SER A 117 13.25 5.19 -4.55
N ARG A 118 13.38 4.05 -3.91
CA ARG A 118 14.59 3.23 -3.78
C ARG A 118 14.23 1.75 -3.81
N ALA A 119 15.21 0.88 -3.94
CA ALA A 119 14.95 -0.55 -3.83
C ALA A 119 14.38 -0.89 -2.46
N GLN A 120 13.36 -1.72 -2.44
CA GLN A 120 12.67 -2.22 -1.25
C GLN A 120 12.51 -3.72 -1.37
N PHE A 121 12.82 -4.42 -0.30
CA PHE A 121 12.54 -5.84 -0.13
C PHE A 121 11.28 -6.00 0.71
N GLY A 122 10.43 -6.93 0.34
CA GLY A 122 9.22 -7.24 1.07
C GLY A 122 9.04 -8.73 1.28
N ALA A 123 8.36 -9.09 2.36
CA ALA A 123 7.85 -10.43 2.63
C ALA A 123 6.46 -10.33 3.26
N HIS A 124 5.57 -11.20 2.82
CA HIS A 124 4.21 -11.32 3.34
C HIS A 124 3.95 -12.76 3.77
N LEU A 125 3.28 -12.88 4.90
CA LEU A 125 2.75 -14.13 5.43
C LEU A 125 1.25 -13.94 5.66
N GLY A 126 0.44 -14.79 5.04
CA GLY A 126 -1.01 -14.85 5.23
C GLY A 126 -1.43 -16.18 5.85
N TYR A 127 -2.49 -16.17 6.63
CA TYR A 127 -3.09 -17.36 7.21
C TYR A 127 -4.61 -17.30 7.20
N ASP A 128 -5.23 -18.29 6.57
CA ASP A 128 -6.69 -18.45 6.52
C ASP A 128 -7.21 -19.08 7.81
N LEU A 129 -8.00 -18.31 8.57
CA LEU A 129 -8.64 -18.72 9.81
C LEU A 129 -10.16 -18.73 9.64
N GLY A 130 -10.67 -19.65 8.83
CA GLY A 130 -12.10 -19.79 8.57
C GLY A 130 -12.72 -18.57 7.87
N PRO A 131 -13.55 -17.73 8.52
CA PRO A 131 -14.11 -16.53 7.90
C PRO A 131 -13.13 -15.36 7.86
N PHE A 132 -11.99 -15.47 8.55
CA PHE A 132 -10.99 -14.40 8.65
C PHE A 132 -9.70 -14.79 7.97
N GLU A 133 -9.01 -13.80 7.43
CA GLU A 133 -7.66 -13.90 6.92
C GLU A 133 -6.75 -13.00 7.76
N LEU A 134 -5.66 -13.58 8.26
CA LEU A 134 -4.62 -12.85 8.99
C LEU A 134 -3.45 -12.57 8.06
N GLY A 135 -2.91 -11.37 8.11
CA GLY A 135 -1.76 -10.96 7.29
C GLY A 135 -0.68 -10.27 8.09
N ALA A 136 0.57 -10.55 7.75
CA ALA A 136 1.74 -9.84 8.25
C ALA A 136 2.69 -9.53 7.08
N THR A 137 2.97 -8.25 6.85
CA THR A 137 3.87 -7.78 5.79
C THR A 137 5.01 -7.00 6.40
N VAL A 138 6.24 -7.40 6.09
CA VAL A 138 7.46 -6.66 6.46
C VAL A 138 8.07 -6.11 5.19
N THR A 139 8.46 -4.83 5.20
CA THR A 139 9.23 -4.24 4.11
C THR A 139 10.46 -3.52 4.64
N HIS A 140 11.52 -3.52 3.84
CA HIS A 140 12.79 -2.84 4.12
C HIS A 140 13.25 -2.07 2.88
N ALA A 141 13.25 -0.74 2.97
CA ALA A 141 13.77 0.14 1.92
C ALA A 141 15.26 0.44 2.19
N VAL A 142 16.10 0.22 1.19
CA VAL A 142 17.54 0.40 1.33
C VAL A 142 17.92 1.88 1.45
N LYS A 143 19.09 2.15 2.02
CA LYS A 143 19.65 3.50 2.11
C LYS A 143 19.87 4.09 0.72
N LYS A 144 19.56 5.38 0.55
CA LYS A 144 19.84 6.17 -0.66
C LYS A 144 20.66 7.41 -0.30
N ASN A 145 21.88 7.47 -0.77
CA ASN A 145 22.87 8.49 -0.36
C ASN A 145 22.70 9.85 -1.09
N ASP A 146 21.49 10.22 -1.46
CA ASP A 146 21.20 11.45 -2.19
C ASP A 146 20.70 12.59 -1.28
N ASN A 147 20.24 12.28 -0.08
CA ASN A 147 19.81 13.28 0.90
C ASN A 147 19.99 12.74 2.34
N LYS A 148 20.62 13.52 3.20
CA LYS A 148 20.88 13.14 4.60
C LYS A 148 19.61 13.02 5.43
N ASP A 149 18.60 13.85 5.14
CA ASP A 149 17.36 13.93 5.93
C ASP A 149 16.31 12.91 5.51
N THR A 150 16.36 12.42 4.25
CA THR A 150 15.35 11.52 3.69
C THR A 150 15.93 10.22 3.12
N GLY A 151 17.24 10.03 3.18
CA GLY A 151 17.95 8.92 2.52
C GLY A 151 18.21 7.69 3.40
N SER A 152 17.85 7.70 4.70
CA SER A 152 18.06 6.56 5.60
C SER A 152 17.34 5.29 5.11
N ALA A 153 17.95 4.12 5.34
CA ALA A 153 17.23 2.86 5.22
C ALA A 153 16.14 2.79 6.30
N TYR A 154 15.01 2.18 5.98
CA TYR A 154 13.91 2.05 6.95
C TYR A 154 13.13 0.76 6.77
N SER A 155 12.44 0.36 7.82
CA SER A 155 11.58 -0.82 7.84
C SER A 155 10.20 -0.49 8.36
N GLN A 156 9.22 -1.24 7.88
CA GLN A 156 7.83 -1.20 8.34
C GLN A 156 7.26 -2.61 8.47
N LEU A 157 6.31 -2.75 9.38
CA LEU A 157 5.51 -3.95 9.59
C LEU A 157 4.04 -3.56 9.49
N GLN A 158 3.31 -4.23 8.62
CA GLN A 158 1.86 -4.15 8.56
C GLN A 158 1.25 -5.45 9.05
N LEU A 159 0.28 -5.34 9.94
CA LEU A 159 -0.56 -6.44 10.39
C LEU A 159 -1.98 -6.19 9.89
N SER A 160 -2.67 -7.23 9.46
CA SER A 160 -4.04 -7.13 8.97
C SER A 160 -4.90 -8.30 9.41
N ILE A 161 -6.19 -8.05 9.51
CA ILE A 161 -7.23 -9.05 9.60
C ILE A 161 -8.33 -8.67 8.62
N GLY A 162 -8.65 -9.59 7.72
CA GLY A 162 -9.66 -9.41 6.68
C GLY A 162 -10.80 -10.40 6.82
N THR A 163 -11.94 -10.07 6.22
CA THR A 163 -13.09 -10.97 6.08
C THR A 163 -13.93 -10.56 4.88
N ASN A 164 -14.60 -11.52 4.26
CA ASN A 164 -15.62 -11.25 3.26
C ASN A 164 -16.94 -10.98 3.97
N LEU A 165 -17.52 -9.79 3.74
CA LEU A 165 -18.80 -9.37 4.32
C LEU A 165 -19.99 -9.78 3.46
N TYR A 166 -19.79 -9.87 2.15
CA TYR A 166 -20.83 -10.23 1.19
C TYR A 166 -20.23 -10.85 -0.06
N GLU A 167 -20.85 -11.93 -0.53
CA GLU A 167 -20.58 -12.53 -1.83
C GLU A 167 -21.89 -12.89 -2.51
N GLY A 168 -22.13 -12.40 -3.75
CA GLY A 168 -23.38 -12.63 -4.43
C GLY A 168 -23.43 -12.03 -5.84
N ARG A 169 -24.65 -11.84 -6.35
CA ARG A 169 -24.89 -11.36 -7.73
C ARG A 169 -24.36 -9.95 -7.99
N LEU A 170 -24.18 -9.15 -6.94
CA LEU A 170 -23.61 -7.80 -7.01
C LEU A 170 -22.09 -7.78 -6.75
N GLY A 171 -21.44 -8.93 -6.87
CA GLY A 171 -20.01 -9.09 -6.62
C GLY A 171 -19.69 -9.48 -5.19
N SER A 172 -18.52 -9.08 -4.70
CA SER A 172 -18.07 -9.29 -3.33
C SER A 172 -17.77 -7.98 -2.63
N LEU A 173 -17.99 -7.94 -1.32
CA LEU A 173 -17.56 -6.85 -0.43
C LEU A 173 -16.63 -7.44 0.62
N ASP A 174 -15.40 -7.00 0.62
CA ASP A 174 -14.37 -7.40 1.55
C ASP A 174 -14.05 -6.25 2.50
N ALA A 175 -13.79 -6.57 3.76
CA ALA A 175 -13.37 -5.61 4.78
C ALA A 175 -12.08 -6.07 5.43
N SER A 176 -11.16 -5.14 5.71
CA SER A 176 -9.97 -5.44 6.49
C SER A 176 -9.63 -4.32 7.47
N LEU A 177 -9.18 -4.71 8.66
CA LEU A 177 -8.53 -3.85 9.61
C LEU A 177 -7.03 -4.02 9.49
N ASN A 178 -6.31 -2.93 9.51
CA ASN A 178 -4.86 -2.96 9.41
C ASN A 178 -4.18 -2.03 10.41
N SER A 179 -2.96 -2.38 10.79
CA SER A 179 -2.09 -1.57 11.65
C SER A 179 -0.71 -1.53 11.02
N LEU A 180 -0.20 -0.32 10.78
CA LEU A 180 1.13 -0.09 10.26
C LEU A 180 2.06 0.37 11.38
N PHE A 181 3.22 -0.25 11.47
CA PHE A 181 4.31 0.13 12.35
C PHE A 181 5.55 0.50 11.54
N GLY A 182 6.26 1.55 11.96
CA GLY A 182 7.51 1.97 11.36
C GLY A 182 8.64 1.97 12.40
N ASN A 183 9.85 1.62 11.98
CA ASN A 183 11.02 1.85 12.83
C ASN A 183 11.31 3.36 12.96
N ALA A 184 12.27 3.74 13.80
CA ALA A 184 12.60 5.15 14.03
C ALA A 184 13.04 5.87 12.75
N ASP A 185 13.74 5.19 11.85
CA ASP A 185 14.19 5.76 10.57
C ASP A 185 13.01 5.97 9.60
N TYR A 186 12.03 5.05 9.57
CA TYR A 186 10.79 5.25 8.82
C TYR A 186 10.06 6.49 9.32
N MET A 187 9.81 6.53 10.64
CA MET A 187 9.07 7.63 11.26
C MET A 187 9.79 8.97 11.06
N GLN A 188 11.11 9.01 11.20
CA GLN A 188 11.88 10.23 10.98
C GLN A 188 11.88 10.65 9.51
N THR A 189 11.98 9.70 8.56
CA THR A 189 11.96 9.99 7.13
C THR A 189 10.61 10.55 6.67
N TRP A 190 9.51 9.96 7.14
CA TRP A 190 8.17 10.29 6.66
C TRP A 190 7.48 11.41 7.45
N TYR A 191 7.73 11.49 8.75
CA TYR A 191 7.03 12.41 9.66
C TYR A 191 7.97 13.33 10.45
N GLY A 192 9.27 13.06 10.46
CA GLY A 192 10.25 13.91 11.13
C GLY A 192 10.51 15.23 10.39
N VAL A 193 11.02 16.22 11.13
CA VAL A 193 11.54 17.48 10.60
C VAL A 193 12.91 17.69 11.23
N SER A 194 13.99 17.55 10.43
CA SER A 194 15.36 17.80 10.90
C SER A 194 15.62 19.29 11.14
N GLY A 195 16.72 19.62 11.79
CA GLY A 195 17.15 21.03 11.94
C GLY A 195 17.35 21.71 10.60
N THR A 196 17.92 21.02 9.61
CA THR A 196 18.09 21.53 8.24
C THR A 196 16.76 21.78 7.55
N GLN A 197 15.82 20.84 7.69
CA GLN A 197 14.46 20.97 7.13
C GLN A 197 13.70 22.12 7.81
N ALA A 198 13.80 22.27 9.13
CA ALA A 198 13.17 23.36 9.87
C ALA A 198 13.70 24.73 9.42
N ALA A 199 14.99 24.86 9.17
CA ALA A 199 15.60 26.11 8.69
C ALA A 199 15.18 26.47 7.25
N ASN A 200 14.77 25.48 6.43
CA ASN A 200 14.43 25.65 5.01
C ASN A 200 12.93 25.55 4.71
N SER A 201 12.11 25.26 5.70
CA SER A 201 10.67 25.08 5.56
C SER A 201 9.89 25.94 6.56
N ARG A 202 8.58 25.83 6.52
CA ARG A 202 7.66 26.49 7.48
C ARG A 202 7.46 25.70 8.78
N PHE A 203 8.05 24.53 8.91
CA PHE A 203 7.78 23.58 9.99
C PHE A 203 8.85 23.68 11.10
N SER A 204 8.43 23.51 12.35
CA SER A 204 9.34 23.37 13.48
C SER A 204 10.03 22.00 13.47
N ALA A 205 11.24 21.95 14.03
CA ALA A 205 11.96 20.70 14.16
C ALA A 205 11.15 19.67 14.97
N TYR A 206 11.10 18.44 14.50
CA TYR A 206 10.35 17.33 15.11
C TYR A 206 11.10 16.02 14.97
N ARG A 207 11.31 15.34 16.08
CA ARG A 207 11.91 14.00 16.11
C ARG A 207 10.84 12.95 16.33
N ALA A 208 10.43 12.27 15.26
CA ALA A 208 9.47 11.17 15.33
C ALA A 208 10.14 9.90 15.84
N LYS A 209 9.49 9.22 16.77
CA LYS A 209 9.94 7.92 17.30
C LYS A 209 9.30 6.78 16.55
N GLY A 210 10.00 5.62 16.48
CA GLY A 210 9.44 4.39 15.94
C GLY A 210 8.21 3.92 16.73
N GLY A 211 7.28 3.26 16.04
CA GLY A 211 6.05 2.73 16.63
C GLY A 211 4.90 2.70 15.67
N LEU A 212 3.68 2.81 16.18
CA LEU A 212 2.45 2.81 15.38
C LEU A 212 2.39 4.04 14.47
N VAL A 213 2.34 3.81 13.17
CA VAL A 213 2.14 4.82 12.13
C VAL A 213 0.66 5.14 11.99
N SER A 214 -0.16 4.09 11.78
CA SER A 214 -1.61 4.24 11.59
C SER A 214 -2.36 2.95 11.89
N ASN A 215 -3.66 3.11 12.18
CA ASN A 215 -4.65 2.04 12.08
C ASN A 215 -5.62 2.37 10.95
N GLY A 216 -6.09 1.36 10.23
CA GLY A 216 -6.95 1.54 9.08
C GLY A 216 -8.11 0.54 9.01
N LEU A 217 -9.14 0.97 8.31
CA LEU A 217 -10.25 0.15 7.83
C LEU A 217 -10.31 0.30 6.32
N ASP A 218 -10.26 -0.81 5.62
CA ASP A 218 -10.41 -0.87 4.18
C ASP A 218 -11.67 -1.64 3.82
N LEU A 219 -12.44 -1.11 2.88
CA LEU A 219 -13.61 -1.74 2.30
C LEU A 219 -13.39 -1.81 0.80
N GLU A 220 -13.37 -3.01 0.25
CA GLU A 220 -13.22 -3.24 -1.18
C GLU A 220 -14.45 -3.94 -1.74
N TRP A 221 -15.08 -3.29 -2.72
CA TRP A 221 -16.16 -3.87 -3.50
C TRP A 221 -15.65 -4.25 -4.88
N THR A 222 -15.79 -5.53 -5.24
CA THR A 222 -15.39 -6.09 -6.52
C THR A 222 -16.60 -6.62 -7.26
N LEU A 223 -16.89 -6.06 -8.44
CA LEU A 223 -17.95 -6.49 -9.35
C LEU A 223 -17.35 -7.16 -10.58
N PRO A 224 -17.53 -8.47 -10.80
CA PRO A 224 -17.18 -9.10 -12.05
C PRO A 224 -18.16 -8.63 -13.14
N LEU A 225 -17.64 -8.00 -14.21
CA LEU A 225 -18.42 -7.56 -15.35
C LEU A 225 -18.57 -8.69 -16.39
N ASN A 226 -17.53 -9.50 -16.54
CA ASN A 226 -17.47 -10.74 -17.32
C ASN A 226 -16.33 -11.62 -16.77
N GLU A 227 -16.01 -12.71 -17.47
CA GLU A 227 -14.97 -13.67 -17.04
C GLU A 227 -13.56 -13.03 -16.96
N GLN A 228 -13.28 -12.01 -17.77
CA GLN A 228 -11.97 -11.37 -17.88
C GLN A 228 -11.92 -9.99 -17.24
N THR A 229 -13.06 -9.35 -16.98
CA THR A 229 -13.10 -7.94 -16.54
C THR A 229 -13.78 -7.79 -15.21
N LYS A 230 -13.13 -7.07 -14.29
CA LYS A 230 -13.68 -6.72 -12.96
C LYS A 230 -13.64 -5.20 -12.79
N LEU A 231 -14.63 -4.68 -12.07
CA LEU A 231 -14.62 -3.32 -11.52
C LEU A 231 -14.37 -3.42 -10.02
N SER A 232 -13.30 -2.82 -9.54
CA SER A 232 -13.00 -2.75 -8.11
C SER A 232 -13.11 -1.31 -7.60
N THR A 233 -13.67 -1.14 -6.41
CA THR A 233 -13.77 0.14 -5.72
C THR A 233 -13.31 -0.03 -4.28
N LEU A 234 -12.33 0.76 -3.88
CA LEU A 234 -11.74 0.77 -2.54
C LEU A 234 -12.10 2.05 -1.80
N LEU A 235 -12.60 1.91 -0.58
CA LEU A 235 -12.63 2.96 0.43
C LEU A 235 -11.65 2.58 1.55
N SER A 236 -10.62 3.39 1.74
CA SER A 236 -9.65 3.25 2.84
C SER A 236 -9.77 4.42 3.81
N LEU A 237 -9.93 4.11 5.08
CA LEU A 237 -9.98 5.05 6.19
C LEU A 237 -8.79 4.76 7.10
N GLN A 238 -7.89 5.72 7.28
CA GLN A 238 -6.68 5.55 8.07
C GLN A 238 -6.57 6.64 9.12
N TYR A 239 -6.28 6.24 10.35
CA TYR A 239 -6.04 7.18 11.45
C TYR A 239 -4.58 7.11 11.89
N LEU A 240 -3.85 8.23 11.75
CA LEU A 240 -2.45 8.35 12.13
C LEU A 240 -2.27 8.23 13.63
N GLY A 241 -1.35 7.38 14.06
CA GLY A 241 -0.93 7.22 15.43
C GLY A 241 -0.31 8.50 16.00
N LYS A 242 -0.06 8.50 17.30
CA LYS A 242 0.39 9.70 18.02
C LYS A 242 1.66 10.29 17.41
N GLU A 243 2.72 9.50 17.26
CA GLU A 243 4.04 9.99 16.79
C GLU A 243 3.98 10.52 15.34
N ALA A 244 3.18 9.91 14.47
CA ALA A 244 2.95 10.42 13.14
C ALA A 244 2.05 11.66 13.15
N GLY A 245 0.94 11.61 13.89
CA GLY A 245 -0.08 12.64 13.92
C GLY A 245 0.33 13.92 14.66
N ASP A 246 1.30 13.87 15.58
CA ASP A 246 1.84 15.04 16.28
C ASP A 246 2.91 15.78 15.44
N SER A 247 3.28 15.22 14.28
CA SER A 247 4.24 15.87 13.38
C SER A 247 3.70 17.20 12.85
N PRO A 248 4.52 18.28 12.82
CA PRO A 248 4.11 19.57 12.30
C PRO A 248 3.77 19.58 10.80
N ILE A 249 4.12 18.53 10.06
CA ILE A 249 3.73 18.38 8.66
C ILE A 249 2.32 17.81 8.50
N VAL A 250 1.72 17.27 9.57
CA VAL A 250 0.40 16.62 9.55
C VAL A 250 -0.69 17.65 9.87
N ASP A 251 -1.60 17.85 8.93
CA ASP A 251 -2.77 18.72 9.07
C ASP A 251 -3.99 17.96 9.57
N ARG A 252 -4.09 16.69 9.17
CA ARG A 252 -5.25 15.85 9.50
C ARG A 252 -4.79 14.42 9.79
N ARG A 253 -5.19 13.90 10.97
CA ARG A 253 -4.88 12.50 11.33
C ARG A 253 -5.74 11.47 10.60
N MET A 254 -7.02 11.80 10.35
CA MET A 254 -7.91 10.94 9.59
C MET A 254 -7.65 11.15 8.10
N GLN A 255 -7.23 10.10 7.45
CA GLN A 255 -6.92 10.06 6.03
C GLN A 255 -7.91 9.14 5.32
N THR A 256 -8.38 9.55 4.16
CA THR A 256 -9.36 8.78 3.37
C THR A 256 -8.84 8.63 1.95
N VAL A 257 -8.90 7.43 1.41
CA VAL A 257 -8.67 7.14 -0.01
C VAL A 257 -9.96 6.56 -0.56
N LEU A 258 -10.37 7.02 -1.73
CA LEU A 258 -11.46 6.43 -2.50
C LEU A 258 -10.96 6.25 -3.92
N GLY A 259 -10.90 5.02 -4.39
CA GLY A 259 -10.43 4.67 -5.72
C GLY A 259 -11.36 3.71 -6.42
N THR A 260 -11.39 3.78 -7.74
CA THR A 260 -12.06 2.80 -8.59
C THR A 260 -11.18 2.46 -9.79
N GLN A 261 -11.18 1.19 -10.18
CA GLN A 261 -10.37 0.69 -11.29
C GLN A 261 -11.08 -0.43 -12.02
N LEU A 262 -10.79 -0.55 -13.32
CA LEU A 262 -11.09 -1.72 -14.12
C LEU A 262 -9.83 -2.60 -14.19
N GLU A 263 -10.03 -3.89 -14.06
CA GLU A 263 -9.01 -4.91 -14.20
C GLU A 263 -9.40 -5.83 -15.35
N TYR A 264 -8.43 -6.16 -16.19
CA TYR A 264 -8.59 -7.10 -17.30
C TYR A 264 -7.54 -8.21 -17.19
N SER A 265 -8.00 -9.45 -17.20
CA SER A 265 -7.16 -10.66 -17.16
C SER A 265 -7.25 -11.38 -18.52
N PHE A 266 -6.10 -11.75 -19.06
CA PHE A 266 -5.99 -12.41 -20.36
C PHE A 266 -6.09 -13.93 -20.23
#